data_2af8ade62e9274c4c395ec53fda9cd27
#
_entry.id   2af8ade62e9274c4c395ec53fda9cd27
#
_cell.length_a   1.000
_cell.length_b   1.000
_cell.length_c   1.000
_cell.angle_alpha   90.00
_cell.angle_beta   90.00
_cell.angle_gamma   90.00
#
_symmetry.space_group_name_H-M   'P 1'
#
loop_
_entity.id
_entity.type
_entity.pdbx_description
1 polymer ?
#
loop_
_entity_poly.entity_id
_entity_poly.type
_entity_poly.pdbx_seq_one_letter_code
_entity_poly.pdbx_strand_id
1 'polypeptide(L)'
;MTATLSKSRGSLRSHLKFERSELPALFGVLGVVAFLHIAGWGLFIYFNSNPDYHSLVDGKGVLVYAGAGALAYSFGLRHAFDADHISAIDNTTRKLMADGQRPLGVGFFFSLGHSSVVAGLAILLN
;
A
#
# COMPACT_ATOMS: atom_id res chain seq x y z
N MET A 1 3.26 -40.43 -19.99
CA MET A 1 3.76 -39.41 -19.03
C MET A 1 3.53 -37.95 -19.49
N THR A 2 3.14 -37.68 -20.72
CA THR A 2 2.90 -36.37 -21.33
C THR A 2 1.51 -35.76 -21.08
N ALA A 3 0.47 -36.59 -20.82
CA ALA A 3 -0.91 -36.12 -20.64
C ALA A 3 -1.18 -35.42 -19.29
N THR A 4 -0.44 -35.78 -18.25
CA THR A 4 -0.56 -35.16 -16.90
C THR A 4 0.00 -33.74 -16.82
N LEU A 5 1.04 -33.42 -17.59
CA LEU A 5 1.65 -32.09 -17.63
C LEU A 5 0.79 -31.07 -18.41
N SER A 6 0.01 -31.54 -19.40
CA SER A 6 -0.91 -30.68 -20.16
C SER A 6 -2.08 -30.20 -19.32
N LYS A 7 -2.63 -31.07 -18.46
CA LYS A 7 -3.79 -30.75 -17.59
C LYS A 7 -3.38 -29.74 -16.48
N SER A 8 -2.15 -29.83 -15.98
CA SER A 8 -1.62 -28.89 -14.98
C SER A 8 -1.43 -27.46 -15.54
N ARG A 9 -0.98 -27.32 -16.78
CA ARG A 9 -0.77 -26.01 -17.43
C ARG A 9 -2.09 -25.29 -17.76
N GLY A 10 -3.14 -26.03 -18.08
CA GLY A 10 -4.49 -25.45 -18.30
C GLY A 10 -5.10 -24.88 -17.03
N SER A 11 -4.91 -25.58 -15.90
CA SER A 11 -5.40 -25.15 -14.59
C SER A 11 -4.71 -23.87 -14.10
N LEU A 12 -3.38 -23.77 -14.23
CA LEU A 12 -2.64 -22.57 -13.84
C LEU A 12 -3.02 -21.33 -14.67
N ARG A 13 -3.26 -21.51 -15.96
CA ARG A 13 -3.67 -20.39 -16.83
C ARG A 13 -5.08 -19.87 -16.55
N SER A 14 -6.00 -20.71 -16.06
CA SER A 14 -7.35 -20.28 -15.69
C SER A 14 -7.35 -19.44 -14.41
N HIS A 15 -6.43 -19.69 -13.49
CA HIS A 15 -6.29 -18.92 -12.24
C HIS A 15 -5.60 -17.55 -12.44
N LEU A 16 -4.88 -17.37 -13.55
CA LEU A 16 -4.18 -16.11 -13.87
C LEU A 16 -5.03 -15.13 -14.70
N LYS A 17 -6.22 -15.52 -15.16
CA LYS A 17 -7.10 -14.60 -15.88
C LYS A 17 -7.96 -13.83 -14.91
N PHE A 18 -7.80 -12.51 -14.89
CA PHE A 18 -8.74 -11.62 -14.22
C PHE A 18 -10.14 -11.78 -14.83
N GLU A 19 -11.12 -12.04 -13.97
CA GLU A 19 -12.50 -12.01 -14.40
C GLU A 19 -13.01 -10.57 -14.50
N ARG A 20 -13.92 -10.32 -15.44
CA ARG A 20 -14.50 -8.97 -15.61
C ARG A 20 -15.22 -8.48 -14.35
N SER A 21 -15.71 -9.40 -13.53
CA SER A 21 -16.33 -9.12 -12.24
C SER A 21 -15.36 -8.57 -11.19
N GLU A 22 -14.04 -8.79 -11.35
CA GLU A 22 -12.99 -8.35 -10.41
C GLU A 22 -12.45 -6.96 -10.74
N LEU A 23 -12.65 -6.50 -11.97
CA LEU A 23 -12.17 -5.20 -12.43
C LEU A 23 -12.65 -4.02 -11.57
N PRO A 24 -13.93 -3.94 -11.16
CA PRO A 24 -14.39 -2.84 -10.31
C PRO A 24 -13.67 -2.79 -8.97
N ALA A 25 -13.43 -3.95 -8.33
CA ALA A 25 -12.71 -4.02 -7.07
C ALA A 25 -11.24 -3.61 -7.23
N LEU A 26 -10.59 -4.07 -8.30
CA LEU A 26 -9.21 -3.69 -8.63
C LEU A 26 -9.09 -2.19 -8.90
N PHE A 27 -9.96 -1.64 -9.73
CA PHE A 27 -9.98 -0.19 -10.00
C PHE A 27 -10.33 0.62 -8.76
N GLY A 28 -11.20 0.11 -7.87
CA GLY A 28 -11.49 0.74 -6.59
C GLY A 28 -10.25 0.85 -5.71
N VAL A 29 -9.53 -0.25 -5.52
CA VAL A 29 -8.28 -0.28 -4.73
C VAL A 29 -7.22 0.65 -5.34
N LEU A 30 -6.98 0.55 -6.65
CA LEU A 30 -6.02 1.41 -7.34
C LEU A 30 -6.43 2.90 -7.27
N GLY A 31 -7.72 3.18 -7.39
CA GLY A 31 -8.26 4.54 -7.27
C GLY A 31 -8.02 5.14 -5.89
N VAL A 32 -8.25 4.37 -4.81
CA VAL A 32 -7.95 4.83 -3.45
C VAL A 32 -6.46 5.06 -3.25
N VAL A 33 -5.61 4.15 -3.73
CA VAL A 33 -4.15 4.30 -3.64
C VAL A 33 -3.68 5.54 -4.39
N ALA A 34 -4.17 5.75 -5.62
CA ALA A 34 -3.84 6.94 -6.41
C ALA A 34 -4.32 8.23 -5.73
N PHE A 35 -5.55 8.23 -5.20
CA PHE A 35 -6.10 9.36 -4.45
C PHE A 35 -5.24 9.71 -3.23
N LEU A 36 -4.85 8.73 -2.43
CA LEU A 36 -4.01 8.95 -1.25
C LEU A 36 -2.64 9.51 -1.62
N HIS A 37 -2.03 9.06 -2.73
CA HIS A 37 -0.78 9.61 -3.21
C HIS A 37 -0.92 11.05 -3.69
N ILE A 38 -1.94 11.34 -4.50
CA ILE A 38 -2.19 12.69 -5.01
C ILE A 38 -2.51 13.65 -3.86
N ALA A 39 -3.36 13.24 -2.93
CA ALA A 39 -3.72 14.04 -1.77
C ALA A 39 -2.50 14.27 -0.85
N GLY A 40 -1.74 13.23 -0.54
CA GLY A 40 -0.57 13.32 0.32
C GLY A 40 0.51 14.22 -0.27
N TRP A 41 0.89 14.02 -1.52
CA TRP A 41 1.87 14.87 -2.20
C TRP A 41 1.34 16.29 -2.45
N GLY A 42 0.04 16.43 -2.78
CA GLY A 42 -0.59 17.73 -2.96
C GLY A 42 -0.58 18.57 -1.68
N LEU A 43 -0.98 17.98 -0.55
CA LEU A 43 -0.91 18.63 0.75
C LEU A 43 0.53 18.95 1.15
N PHE A 44 1.46 18.03 0.94
CA PHE A 44 2.88 18.26 1.22
C PHE A 44 3.42 19.46 0.44
N ILE A 45 3.17 19.53 -0.87
CA ILE A 45 3.59 20.64 -1.73
C ILE A 45 2.90 21.94 -1.28
N TYR A 46 1.61 21.90 -1.01
CA TYR A 46 0.84 23.06 -0.56
C TYR A 46 1.42 23.66 0.72
N PHE A 47 1.62 22.85 1.76
CA PHE A 47 2.20 23.33 3.02
C PHE A 47 3.66 23.76 2.89
N ASN A 48 4.43 23.05 2.05
CA ASN A 48 5.84 23.41 1.83
C ASN A 48 6.03 24.67 0.98
N SER A 49 5.04 25.05 0.18
CA SER A 49 5.10 26.25 -0.68
C SER A 49 4.49 27.48 -0.03
N ASN A 50 3.80 27.33 1.10
CA ASN A 50 3.09 28.44 1.73
C ASN A 50 3.94 29.06 2.85
N PRO A 51 4.36 30.37 2.72
CA PRO A 51 5.22 31.05 3.69
C PRO A 51 4.65 31.12 5.10
N ASP A 52 3.32 31.15 5.25
CA ASP A 52 2.66 31.27 6.55
C ASP A 52 2.91 30.07 7.45
N TYR A 53 3.15 28.88 6.86
CA TYR A 53 3.46 27.66 7.61
C TYR A 53 4.96 27.51 7.92
N HIS A 54 5.83 28.24 7.22
CA HIS A 54 7.28 28.21 7.46
C HIS A 54 7.67 28.94 8.75
N SER A 55 6.87 29.92 9.19
CA SER A 55 7.12 30.67 10.41
C SER A 55 6.85 29.87 11.70
N LEU A 56 6.13 28.77 11.62
CA LEU A 56 5.80 27.91 12.76
C LEU A 56 6.94 26.97 13.16
N VAL A 57 8.00 26.87 12.36
CA VAL A 57 9.14 25.98 12.59
C VAL A 57 10.46 26.69 12.43
N ASP A 58 10.89 27.34 13.49
CA ASP A 58 12.27 27.81 13.77
C ASP A 58 13.09 28.42 12.60
N GLY A 59 12.50 29.27 11.77
CA GLY A 59 13.23 30.11 10.81
C GLY A 59 14.10 29.38 9.76
N LYS A 60 14.19 28.04 9.82
CA LYS A 60 14.97 27.20 8.89
C LYS A 60 14.10 26.54 7.81
N GLY A 61 12.88 26.88 7.77
CA GLY A 61 11.74 26.68 6.88
C GLY A 61 11.78 25.47 5.93
N VAL A 62 12.02 25.79 4.67
CA VAL A 62 11.66 24.90 3.53
C VAL A 62 12.49 23.62 3.44
N LEU A 63 13.78 23.68 3.70
CA LEU A 63 14.68 22.52 3.54
C LEU A 63 14.42 21.43 4.60
N VAL A 64 14.04 21.82 5.81
CA VAL A 64 13.75 20.87 6.89
C VAL A 64 12.45 20.12 6.59
N TYR A 65 11.42 20.82 6.11
CA TYR A 65 10.15 20.19 5.74
C TYR A 65 10.29 19.26 4.53
N ALA A 66 10.96 19.72 3.48
CA ALA A 66 11.20 18.90 2.30
C ALA A 66 12.03 17.65 2.64
N GLY A 67 13.06 17.81 3.46
CA GLY A 67 13.88 16.71 3.94
C GLY A 67 13.10 15.73 4.82
N ALA A 68 12.30 16.23 5.76
CA ALA A 68 11.47 15.40 6.63
C ALA A 68 10.41 14.62 5.84
N GLY A 69 9.76 15.23 4.86
CA GLY A 69 8.79 14.57 3.99
C GLY A 69 9.43 13.47 3.14
N ALA A 70 10.59 13.74 2.56
CA ALA A 70 11.35 12.75 1.78
C ALA A 70 11.80 11.57 2.66
N LEU A 71 12.28 11.85 3.88
CA LEU A 71 12.65 10.81 4.84
C LEU A 71 11.44 9.99 5.28
N ALA A 72 10.33 10.62 5.63
CA ALA A 72 9.10 9.94 6.03
C ALA A 72 8.59 9.02 4.91
N TYR A 73 8.58 9.49 3.66
CA TYR A 73 8.21 8.68 2.51
C TYR A 73 9.17 7.50 2.30
N SER A 74 10.48 7.74 2.41
CA SER A 74 11.51 6.70 2.26
C SER A 74 11.41 5.63 3.35
N PHE A 75 11.14 6.03 4.59
CA PHE A 75 10.90 5.08 5.69
C PHE A 75 9.61 4.30 5.50
N GLY A 76 8.55 4.93 5.04
CA GLY A 76 7.30 4.24 4.69
C GLY A 76 7.50 3.22 3.58
N LEU A 77 8.24 3.57 2.54
CA LEU A 77 8.59 2.67 1.44
C LEU A 77 9.42 1.48 1.94
N ARG A 78 10.47 1.75 2.73
CA ARG A 78 11.29 0.69 3.34
C ARG A 78 10.47 -0.23 4.23
N HIS A 79 9.55 0.33 5.01
CA HIS A 79 8.65 -0.43 5.88
C HIS A 79 7.71 -1.35 5.08
N ALA A 80 7.22 -0.88 3.92
CA ALA A 80 6.40 -1.70 3.03
C ALA A 80 7.15 -2.95 2.49
N PHE A 81 8.48 -2.89 2.37
CA PHE A 81 9.33 -4.01 1.95
C PHE A 81 9.93 -4.80 3.12
N ASP A 82 9.44 -4.61 4.33
CA ASP A 82 9.88 -5.40 5.47
C ASP A 82 9.45 -6.86 5.36
N ALA A 83 10.33 -7.77 5.76
CA ALA A 83 10.13 -9.21 5.61
C ALA A 83 8.88 -9.70 6.34
N ASP A 84 8.57 -9.14 7.50
CA ASP A 84 7.41 -9.51 8.32
C ASP A 84 6.10 -9.17 7.61
N HIS A 85 6.03 -8.00 6.96
CA HIS A 85 4.85 -7.58 6.19
C HIS A 85 4.66 -8.44 4.94
N ILE A 86 5.74 -8.71 4.21
CA ILE A 86 5.72 -9.57 3.02
C ILE A 86 5.26 -10.98 3.42
N SER A 87 5.79 -11.52 4.51
CA SER A 87 5.42 -12.85 5.02
C SER A 87 3.96 -12.92 5.44
N ALA A 88 3.44 -11.91 6.14
CA ALA A 88 2.04 -11.87 6.56
C ALA A 88 1.08 -11.83 5.36
N ILE A 89 1.39 -11.01 4.35
CA ILE A 89 0.61 -10.91 3.11
C ILE A 89 0.68 -12.22 2.33
N ASP A 90 1.87 -12.82 2.18
CA ASP A 90 2.05 -14.09 1.45
C ASP A 90 1.29 -15.24 2.12
N ASN A 91 1.40 -15.39 3.45
CA ASN A 91 0.69 -16.41 4.21
C ASN A 91 -0.83 -16.29 4.07
N THR A 92 -1.36 -15.06 4.18
CA THR A 92 -2.79 -14.80 4.02
C THR A 92 -3.24 -15.09 2.59
N THR A 93 -2.46 -14.68 1.61
CA THR A 93 -2.72 -14.94 0.19
C THR A 93 -2.76 -16.42 -0.10
N ARG A 94 -1.79 -17.21 0.38
CA ARG A 94 -1.74 -18.66 0.21
C ARG A 94 -2.93 -19.35 0.86
N LYS A 95 -3.31 -18.94 2.06
CA LYS A 95 -4.48 -19.50 2.75
C LYS A 95 -5.76 -19.26 1.96
N LEU A 96 -6.03 -18.04 1.52
CA LEU A 96 -7.20 -17.73 0.71
C LEU A 96 -7.24 -18.52 -0.59
N MET A 97 -6.09 -18.67 -1.26
CA MET A 97 -5.99 -19.51 -2.47
C MET A 97 -6.24 -20.98 -2.18
N ALA A 98 -5.78 -21.51 -1.06
CA ALA A 98 -6.02 -22.88 -0.65
C ALA A 98 -7.51 -23.13 -0.35
N ASP A 99 -8.21 -22.12 0.18
CA ASP A 99 -9.65 -22.12 0.43
C ASP A 99 -10.49 -21.84 -0.85
N GLY A 100 -9.85 -21.78 -2.02
CA GLY A 100 -10.50 -21.51 -3.31
C GLY A 100 -10.95 -20.06 -3.51
N GLN A 101 -10.52 -19.16 -2.64
CA GLN A 101 -10.83 -17.73 -2.74
C GLN A 101 -9.78 -16.99 -3.57
N ARG A 102 -10.18 -15.87 -4.15
CA ARG A 102 -9.26 -14.99 -4.88
C ARG A 102 -8.75 -13.90 -3.95
N PRO A 103 -7.44 -13.80 -3.71
CA PRO A 103 -6.85 -12.89 -2.72
C PRO A 103 -6.69 -11.45 -3.26
N LEU A 104 -7.77 -10.89 -3.81
CA LEU A 104 -7.77 -9.52 -4.31
C LEU A 104 -7.73 -8.54 -3.15
N GLY A 105 -6.74 -7.67 -3.14
CA GLY A 105 -6.64 -6.59 -2.18
C GLY A 105 -6.05 -6.96 -0.81
N VAL A 106 -5.52 -8.16 -0.59
CA VAL A 106 -4.91 -8.56 0.70
C VAL A 106 -3.87 -7.55 1.15
N GLY A 107 -2.94 -7.16 0.29
CA GLY A 107 -1.92 -6.16 0.62
C GLY A 107 -2.52 -4.78 0.96
N PHE A 108 -3.56 -4.37 0.25
CA PHE A 108 -4.24 -3.10 0.51
C PHE A 108 -4.91 -3.10 1.90
N PHE A 109 -5.72 -4.10 2.21
CA PHE A 109 -6.41 -4.18 3.51
C PHE A 109 -5.44 -4.38 4.66
N PHE A 110 -4.38 -5.16 4.45
CA PHE A 110 -3.30 -5.30 5.43
C PHE A 110 -2.63 -3.95 5.71
N SER A 111 -2.23 -3.20 4.68
CA SER A 111 -1.59 -1.89 4.83
C SER A 111 -2.52 -0.88 5.50
N LEU A 112 -3.79 -0.86 5.13
CA LEU A 112 -4.79 0.04 5.72
C LEU A 112 -4.98 -0.26 7.21
N GLY A 113 -5.15 -1.53 7.59
CA GLY A 113 -5.30 -1.95 8.97
C GLY A 113 -4.05 -1.64 9.80
N HIS A 114 -2.88 -1.99 9.30
CA HIS A 114 -1.61 -1.74 9.97
C HIS A 114 -1.37 -0.23 10.18
N SER A 115 -1.54 0.58 9.14
CA SER A 115 -1.36 2.04 9.22
C SER A 115 -2.37 2.69 10.18
N SER A 116 -3.60 2.20 10.23
CA SER A 116 -4.61 2.70 11.16
C SER A 116 -4.24 2.43 12.61
N VAL A 117 -3.72 1.25 12.91
CA VAL A 117 -3.25 0.89 14.27
C VAL A 117 -2.06 1.76 14.66
N VAL A 118 -1.07 1.90 13.78
CA VAL A 118 0.13 2.72 14.03
C VAL A 118 -0.26 4.19 14.25
N ALA A 119 -1.13 4.74 13.41
CA ALA A 119 -1.62 6.11 13.57
C ALA A 119 -2.41 6.29 14.87
N GLY A 120 -3.28 5.33 15.22
CA GLY A 120 -4.03 5.36 16.47
C GLY A 120 -3.13 5.33 17.70
N LEU A 121 -2.12 4.47 17.69
CA LEU A 121 -1.13 4.41 18.77
C LEU A 121 -0.30 5.70 18.86
N ALA A 122 0.12 6.27 17.73
CA ALA A 122 0.86 7.52 17.72
C ALA A 122 0.05 8.68 18.34
N ILE A 123 -1.26 8.75 18.04
CA ILE A 123 -2.16 9.76 18.62
C ILE A 123 -2.38 9.51 20.12
N LEU A 124 -2.49 8.25 20.52
CA LEU A 124 -2.76 7.90 21.93
C LEU A 124 -1.57 8.17 22.85
N LEU A 125 -0.35 8.03 22.32
CA LEU A 125 0.91 8.14 23.08
C LEU A 125 1.51 9.56 23.05
N ASN A 126 0.94 10.49 22.26
CA ASN A 126 1.40 11.88 22.15
C ASN A 126 0.57 12.79 23.03
#